data_878046c00abb18f776209558b6d22774
#
_entry.id   878046c00abb18f776209558b6d22774
#
_cell.length_a   1.000
_cell.length_b   1.000
_cell.length_c   1.000
_cell.angle_alpha   90.00
_cell.angle_beta   90.00
_cell.angle_gamma   90.00
#
_symmetry.space_group_name_H-M   'P 1'
#
loop_
_entity.id
_entity.type
_entity.pdbx_description
1 polymer ?
#
loop_
_entity_poly.entity_id
_entity_poly.type
_entity_poly.pdbx_seq_one_letter_code
_entity_poly.pdbx_strand_id
1 'polypeptide(L)'
;PADAAAGARLSASRCASCHSSSEAIHSTVPLLEGQPKAYFIAQWRAFRERKRTAPVMVTLAAELSEQDVDDLAEHFAALVPPPTAQAAGSDAGRALADRLRCAVCHGPGLKGTSAGAARLAGQKVRYTTWSLQLMRSGTRPHGSAAKPDPLLADLSNAEVESLAAYLASLH
;
A
#
# COMPACT_ATOMS: atom_id res chain seq x y z
N PRO A 1 -2.81 20.56 14.29
CA PRO A 1 -2.48 19.22 14.71
C PRO A 1 -3.45 18.21 14.08
N ALA A 2 -2.99 17.01 13.74
CA ALA A 2 -3.85 15.96 13.23
C ALA A 2 -4.80 15.43 14.33
N ASP A 3 -6.04 15.13 13.94
CA ASP A 3 -7.08 14.58 14.82
C ASP A 3 -7.56 13.22 14.30
N ALA A 4 -7.15 12.14 14.98
CA ALA A 4 -7.53 10.78 14.60
C ALA A 4 -9.05 10.54 14.68
N ALA A 5 -9.79 11.25 15.55
CA ALA A 5 -11.23 11.11 15.65
C ALA A 5 -11.95 11.78 14.47
N ALA A 6 -11.45 12.92 13.99
CA ALA A 6 -11.90 13.53 12.75
C ALA A 6 -11.59 12.61 11.54
N GLY A 7 -10.39 12.06 11.50
CA GLY A 7 -9.99 11.05 10.50
C GLY A 7 -10.90 9.83 10.48
N ALA A 8 -11.30 9.32 11.66
CA ALA A 8 -12.22 8.18 11.76
C ALA A 8 -13.60 8.49 11.15
N ARG A 9 -14.16 9.66 11.45
CA ARG A 9 -15.45 10.10 10.87
C ARG A 9 -15.37 10.24 9.35
N LEU A 10 -14.30 10.86 8.88
CA LEU A 10 -14.06 11.05 7.44
C LEU A 10 -13.84 9.71 6.73
N SER A 11 -13.07 8.80 7.33
CA SER A 11 -12.86 7.45 6.82
C SER A 11 -14.18 6.69 6.67
N ALA A 12 -15.05 6.72 7.68
CA ALA A 12 -16.34 6.06 7.64
C ALA A 12 -17.25 6.55 6.50
N SER A 13 -17.23 7.87 6.22
CA SER A 13 -18.08 8.49 5.21
C SER A 13 -17.52 8.46 3.78
N ARG A 14 -16.19 8.44 3.62
CA ARG A 14 -15.55 8.63 2.31
C ARG A 14 -14.68 7.45 1.85
N CYS A 15 -14.21 6.60 2.75
CA CYS A 15 -13.21 5.58 2.44
C CYS A 15 -13.74 4.16 2.60
N ALA A 16 -14.54 3.90 3.65
CA ALA A 16 -14.90 2.56 4.09
C ALA A 16 -15.69 1.76 3.06
N SER A 17 -16.50 2.41 2.20
CA SER A 17 -17.26 1.71 1.15
C SER A 17 -16.39 0.94 0.16
N CYS A 18 -15.14 1.38 -0.05
CA CYS A 18 -14.20 0.75 -0.97
C CYS A 18 -13.01 0.09 -0.26
N HIS A 19 -12.54 0.69 0.84
CA HIS A 19 -11.35 0.24 1.56
C HIS A 19 -11.65 -0.65 2.77
N SER A 20 -12.89 -1.11 2.95
CA SER A 20 -13.20 -2.03 4.04
C SER A 20 -12.55 -3.41 3.86
N SER A 21 -12.23 -4.05 4.98
CA SER A 21 -11.59 -5.36 4.99
C SER A 21 -12.52 -6.49 4.50
N SER A 22 -13.84 -6.33 4.63
CA SER A 22 -14.82 -7.38 4.36
C SER A 22 -15.11 -7.59 2.86
N GLU A 23 -15.06 -6.52 2.08
CA GLU A 23 -15.52 -6.56 0.69
C GLU A 23 -14.46 -7.06 -0.31
N ALA A 24 -13.21 -7.09 0.05
CA ALA A 24 -12.25 -6.92 -1.00
C ALA A 24 -10.93 -7.68 -0.84
N ILE A 25 -10.94 -8.83 -0.19
CA ILE A 25 -9.75 -9.73 -0.20
C ILE A 25 -9.29 -10.00 -1.64
N HIS A 26 -10.21 -10.05 -2.57
CA HIS A 26 -9.95 -10.30 -3.99
C HIS A 26 -9.90 -9.03 -4.86
N SER A 27 -10.01 -7.83 -4.27
CA SER A 27 -10.00 -6.60 -5.05
C SER A 27 -8.59 -5.98 -5.14
N THR A 28 -8.43 -5.07 -6.11
CA THR A 28 -7.24 -4.22 -6.25
C THR A 28 -7.30 -2.96 -5.37
N VAL A 29 -8.32 -2.83 -4.51
CA VAL A 29 -8.41 -1.74 -3.53
C VAL A 29 -7.64 -2.14 -2.28
N PRO A 30 -6.64 -1.35 -1.83
CA PRO A 30 -5.76 -1.73 -0.73
C PRO A 30 -6.42 -1.60 0.65
N LEU A 31 -5.85 -2.32 1.62
CA LEU A 31 -6.00 -2.00 3.04
C LEU A 31 -5.20 -0.74 3.35
N LEU A 32 -5.78 0.14 4.15
CA LEU A 32 -5.17 1.40 4.59
C LEU A 32 -4.65 1.33 6.03
N GLU A 33 -5.17 0.38 6.81
CA GLU A 33 -4.83 0.20 8.22
C GLU A 33 -3.34 -0.11 8.40
N GLY A 34 -2.74 0.55 9.36
CA GLY A 34 -1.32 0.39 9.71
C GLY A 34 -0.34 1.00 8.70
N GLN A 35 -0.82 1.72 7.68
CA GLN A 35 0.09 2.42 6.78
C GLN A 35 0.76 3.60 7.48
N PRO A 36 2.09 3.77 7.34
CA PRO A 36 2.78 4.93 7.91
C PRO A 36 2.21 6.25 7.41
N LYS A 37 2.06 7.22 8.31
CA LYS A 37 1.50 8.55 7.99
C LYS A 37 2.18 9.19 6.79
N ALA A 38 3.51 9.22 6.78
CA ALA A 38 4.27 9.83 5.70
C ALA A 38 4.02 9.13 4.35
N TYR A 39 3.84 7.80 4.35
CA TYR A 39 3.47 7.06 3.15
C TYR A 39 2.05 7.43 2.68
N PHE A 40 1.08 7.47 3.59
CA PHE A 40 -0.30 7.83 3.27
C PHE A 40 -0.37 9.21 2.60
N ILE A 41 0.25 10.22 3.22
CA ILE A 41 0.30 11.59 2.70
C ILE A 41 1.00 11.65 1.33
N ALA A 42 2.12 10.93 1.17
CA ALA A 42 2.83 10.87 -0.10
C ALA A 42 1.99 10.25 -1.22
N GLN A 43 1.20 9.20 -0.92
CA GLN A 43 0.31 8.59 -1.90
C GLN A 43 -0.86 9.50 -2.28
N TRP A 44 -1.45 10.21 -1.31
CA TRP A 44 -2.46 11.21 -1.61
C TRP A 44 -1.92 12.30 -2.55
N ARG A 45 -0.73 12.84 -2.26
CA ARG A 45 -0.08 13.82 -3.15
C ARG A 45 0.17 13.25 -4.53
N ALA A 46 0.62 12.01 -4.63
CA ALA A 46 0.86 11.35 -5.91
C ALA A 46 -0.42 11.21 -6.75
N PHE A 47 -1.57 10.97 -6.14
CA PHE A 47 -2.87 10.98 -6.83
C PHE A 47 -3.28 12.40 -7.24
N ARG A 48 -3.16 13.37 -6.34
CA ARG A 48 -3.50 14.78 -6.61
C ARG A 48 -2.66 15.36 -7.75
N GLU A 49 -1.38 15.00 -7.82
CA GLU A 49 -0.44 15.41 -8.86
C GLU A 49 -0.49 14.51 -10.11
N ARG A 50 -1.38 13.53 -10.15
CA ARG A 50 -1.52 12.55 -11.24
C ARG A 50 -0.24 11.76 -11.56
N LYS A 51 0.69 11.67 -10.61
CA LYS A 51 1.87 10.81 -10.67
C LYS A 51 1.52 9.34 -10.46
N ARG A 52 0.38 9.10 -9.80
CA ARG A 52 -0.24 7.81 -9.62
C ARG A 52 -1.68 7.90 -10.11
N THR A 53 -2.12 6.91 -10.90
CA THR A 53 -3.43 6.92 -11.55
C THR A 53 -4.34 5.83 -10.99
N ALA A 54 -5.44 6.27 -10.41
CA ALA A 54 -6.63 5.49 -10.09
C ALA A 54 -7.77 6.51 -10.12
N PRO A 55 -8.68 6.48 -11.11
CA PRO A 55 -9.61 7.58 -11.36
C PRO A 55 -10.39 8.04 -10.14
N VAL A 56 -10.92 7.10 -9.35
CA VAL A 56 -11.66 7.41 -8.12
C VAL A 56 -10.76 8.13 -7.11
N MET A 57 -9.51 7.65 -6.93
CA MET A 57 -8.58 8.26 -5.98
C MET A 57 -8.07 9.61 -6.43
N VAL A 58 -7.89 9.83 -7.74
CA VAL A 58 -7.52 11.13 -8.30
C VAL A 58 -8.61 12.16 -8.01
N THR A 59 -9.88 11.80 -8.21
CA THR A 59 -11.03 12.67 -7.90
C THR A 59 -11.09 12.99 -6.40
N LEU A 60 -11.05 11.96 -5.56
CA LEU A 60 -11.10 12.13 -4.12
C LEU A 60 -9.93 12.96 -3.58
N ALA A 61 -8.72 12.75 -4.11
CA ALA A 61 -7.53 13.49 -3.71
C ALA A 61 -7.61 14.99 -4.03
N ALA A 62 -8.37 15.36 -5.04
CA ALA A 62 -8.62 16.76 -5.38
C ALA A 62 -9.62 17.45 -4.43
N GLU A 63 -10.50 16.67 -3.80
CA GLU A 63 -11.54 17.18 -2.89
C GLU A 63 -11.07 17.31 -1.45
N LEU A 64 -10.11 16.51 -1.00
CA LEU A 64 -9.61 16.51 0.37
C LEU A 64 -8.65 17.68 0.62
N SER A 65 -8.86 18.37 1.74
CA SER A 65 -7.90 19.35 2.25
C SER A 65 -6.65 18.68 2.84
N GLU A 66 -5.58 19.45 3.06
CA GLU A 66 -4.38 18.94 3.73
C GLU A 66 -4.68 18.50 5.17
N GLN A 67 -5.56 19.21 5.87
CA GLN A 67 -5.99 18.82 7.22
C GLN A 67 -6.76 17.50 7.22
N ASP A 68 -7.69 17.31 6.27
CA ASP A 68 -8.39 16.02 6.13
C ASP A 68 -7.43 14.84 5.93
N VAL A 69 -6.39 15.06 5.14
CA VAL A 69 -5.38 14.04 4.86
C VAL A 69 -4.49 13.77 6.06
N ASP A 70 -4.12 14.79 6.82
CA ASP A 70 -3.36 14.63 8.07
C ASP A 70 -4.19 13.84 9.10
N ASP A 71 -5.48 14.15 9.24
CA ASP A 71 -6.40 13.46 10.15
C ASP A 71 -6.61 11.99 9.73
N LEU A 72 -6.82 11.73 8.44
CA LEU A 72 -6.90 10.37 7.89
C LEU A 72 -5.61 9.58 8.09
N ALA A 73 -4.46 10.21 7.86
CA ALA A 73 -3.15 9.57 8.04
C ALA A 73 -2.92 9.19 9.50
N GLU A 74 -3.30 10.05 10.45
CA GLU A 74 -3.27 9.76 11.89
C GLU A 74 -4.15 8.57 12.24
N HIS A 75 -5.40 8.60 11.75
CA HIS A 75 -6.37 7.54 11.99
C HIS A 75 -5.88 6.18 11.47
N PHE A 76 -5.51 6.09 10.19
CA PHE A 76 -5.12 4.82 9.59
C PHE A 76 -3.81 4.26 10.14
N ALA A 77 -2.86 5.12 10.49
CA ALA A 77 -1.59 4.68 11.06
C ALA A 77 -1.76 4.05 12.46
N ALA A 78 -2.78 4.45 13.21
CA ALA A 78 -3.08 3.92 14.53
C ALA A 78 -3.83 2.57 14.51
N LEU A 79 -4.39 2.19 13.36
CA LEU A 79 -5.15 0.95 13.24
C LEU A 79 -4.25 -0.27 13.05
N VAL A 80 -4.67 -1.38 13.63
CA VAL A 80 -4.06 -2.69 13.37
C VAL A 80 -4.70 -3.25 12.09
N PRO A 81 -3.90 -3.64 11.08
CA PRO A 81 -4.46 -4.27 9.89
C PRO A 81 -5.23 -5.54 10.25
N PRO A 82 -6.40 -5.77 9.65
CA PRO A 82 -7.15 -7.00 9.88
C PRO A 82 -6.35 -8.20 9.35
N PRO A 83 -6.49 -9.39 9.96
CA PRO A 83 -5.91 -10.59 9.41
C PRO A 83 -6.54 -10.87 8.05
N THR A 84 -5.71 -11.01 7.04
CA THR A 84 -6.15 -11.46 5.73
C THR A 84 -6.05 -12.99 5.69
N ALA A 85 -7.19 -13.67 5.58
CA ALA A 85 -7.26 -15.11 5.39
C ALA A 85 -6.80 -15.49 3.97
N GLN A 86 -5.58 -15.09 3.61
CA GLN A 86 -5.03 -15.36 2.29
C GLN A 86 -3.98 -16.46 2.38
N ALA A 87 -3.76 -17.14 1.27
CA ALA A 87 -2.96 -18.34 1.12
C ALA A 87 -1.72 -18.42 2.00
N ALA A 88 -1.34 -19.63 2.36
CA ALA A 88 -0.07 -19.91 3.02
C ALA A 88 1.08 -19.21 2.31
N GLY A 89 1.95 -18.58 3.08
CA GLY A 89 3.10 -17.87 2.54
C GLY A 89 3.94 -18.74 1.63
N SER A 90 4.41 -18.17 0.54
CA SER A 90 5.26 -18.84 -0.42
C SER A 90 6.73 -18.76 0.03
N ASP A 91 7.42 -19.92 0.17
CA ASP A 91 8.86 -19.93 0.43
C ASP A 91 9.64 -19.26 -0.72
N ALA A 92 9.16 -19.44 -1.95
CA ALA A 92 9.71 -18.76 -3.12
C ALA A 92 9.53 -17.24 -3.02
N GLY A 93 8.37 -16.78 -2.53
CA GLY A 93 8.11 -15.36 -2.29
C GLY A 93 9.00 -14.79 -1.20
N ARG A 94 9.25 -15.54 -0.12
CA ARG A 94 10.17 -15.14 0.94
C ARG A 94 11.60 -15.01 0.41
N ALA A 95 12.10 -16.04 -0.27
CA ALA A 95 13.44 -16.01 -0.87
C ALA A 95 13.61 -14.84 -1.85
N LEU A 96 12.55 -14.49 -2.58
CA LEU A 96 12.54 -13.36 -3.49
C LEU A 96 12.58 -12.02 -2.73
N ALA A 97 11.79 -11.86 -1.66
CA ALA A 97 11.82 -10.66 -0.82
C ALA A 97 13.19 -10.43 -0.18
N ASP A 98 13.86 -11.51 0.25
CA ASP A 98 15.22 -11.48 0.80
C ASP A 98 16.24 -11.10 -0.29
N ARG A 99 16.16 -11.72 -1.48
CA ARG A 99 17.03 -11.41 -2.62
C ARG A 99 16.92 -9.95 -3.06
N LEU A 100 15.69 -9.44 -3.12
CA LEU A 100 15.39 -8.04 -3.48
C LEU A 100 15.63 -7.06 -2.32
N ARG A 101 15.95 -7.57 -1.12
CA ARG A 101 16.25 -6.80 0.08
C ARG A 101 15.11 -5.82 0.46
N CYS A 102 13.88 -6.24 0.32
CA CYS A 102 12.70 -5.40 0.56
C CYS A 102 12.69 -4.74 1.95
N ALA A 103 13.15 -5.46 2.98
CA ALA A 103 13.20 -4.96 4.36
C ALA A 103 14.16 -3.79 4.59
N VAL A 104 15.16 -3.58 3.71
CA VAL A 104 16.09 -2.44 3.82
C VAL A 104 15.34 -1.11 3.73
N CYS A 105 14.34 -1.03 2.86
CA CYS A 105 13.50 0.17 2.70
C CYS A 105 12.20 0.07 3.50
N HIS A 106 11.54 -1.11 3.48
CA HIS A 106 10.22 -1.31 4.07
C HIS A 106 10.24 -1.68 5.56
N GLY A 107 11.43 -1.71 6.18
CA GLY A 107 11.62 -1.92 7.61
C GLY A 107 11.46 -3.38 8.07
N PRO A 108 11.76 -3.64 9.35
CA PRO A 108 11.63 -4.96 9.95
C PRO A 108 10.22 -5.51 9.82
N GLY A 109 10.10 -6.78 9.43
CA GLY A 109 8.80 -7.43 9.21
C GLY A 109 7.99 -6.82 8.07
N LEU A 110 8.60 -5.95 7.24
CA LEU A 110 7.94 -5.26 6.11
C LEU A 110 6.72 -4.43 6.54
N LYS A 111 6.78 -3.88 7.76
CA LYS A 111 5.69 -3.11 8.38
C LYS A 111 5.69 -1.62 8.02
N GLY A 112 6.60 -1.21 7.14
CA GLY A 112 6.79 0.17 6.75
C GLY A 112 7.70 0.94 7.71
N THR A 113 7.98 2.19 7.38
CA THR A 113 8.84 3.06 8.17
C THR A 113 8.25 4.46 8.34
N SER A 114 8.63 5.15 9.41
CA SER A 114 8.27 6.56 9.62
C SER A 114 8.80 7.49 8.54
N ALA A 115 9.84 7.07 7.82
CA ALA A 115 10.38 7.80 6.68
C ALA A 115 9.51 7.72 5.41
N GLY A 116 8.42 6.96 5.44
CA GLY A 116 7.41 6.93 4.37
C GLY A 116 7.50 5.72 3.44
N ALA A 117 8.23 4.67 3.80
CA ALA A 117 8.10 3.39 3.09
C ALA A 117 6.79 2.69 3.50
N ALA A 118 6.12 2.08 2.52
CA ALA A 118 4.85 1.40 2.74
C ALA A 118 4.96 0.21 3.68
N ARG A 119 3.91 -0.05 4.46
CA ARG A 119 3.66 -1.37 5.02
C ARG A 119 3.25 -2.32 3.89
N LEU A 120 3.99 -3.40 3.72
CA LEU A 120 3.72 -4.47 2.76
C LEU A 120 3.05 -5.67 3.44
N ALA A 121 3.40 -5.90 4.72
CA ALA A 121 2.90 -7.03 5.52
C ALA A 121 1.37 -7.00 5.64
N GLY A 122 0.74 -8.13 5.31
CA GLY A 122 -0.69 -8.33 5.42
C GLY A 122 -1.52 -7.65 4.33
N GLN A 123 -0.91 -7.07 3.30
CA GLN A 123 -1.64 -6.44 2.21
C GLN A 123 -2.27 -7.48 1.29
N LYS A 124 -3.37 -7.13 0.63
CA LYS A 124 -4.11 -8.00 -0.29
C LYS A 124 -3.26 -8.47 -1.45
N VAL A 125 -3.29 -9.77 -1.75
CA VAL A 125 -2.52 -10.37 -2.86
C VAL A 125 -2.79 -9.65 -4.18
N ARG A 126 -4.05 -9.47 -4.56
CA ARG A 126 -4.39 -8.84 -5.85
C ARG A 126 -3.93 -7.40 -5.95
N TYR A 127 -4.06 -6.63 -4.86
CA TYR A 127 -3.54 -5.26 -4.85
C TYR A 127 -2.02 -5.24 -4.98
N THR A 128 -1.32 -6.10 -4.23
CA THR A 128 0.15 -6.16 -4.27
C THR A 128 0.63 -6.61 -5.64
N THR A 129 0.04 -7.65 -6.20
CA THR A 129 0.34 -8.13 -7.58
C THR A 129 0.19 -7.01 -8.59
N TRP A 130 -0.97 -6.35 -8.60
CA TRP A 130 -1.23 -5.25 -9.50
C TRP A 130 -0.26 -4.07 -9.32
N SER A 131 0.04 -3.72 -8.07
CA SER A 131 0.98 -2.63 -7.75
C SER A 131 2.40 -2.94 -8.22
N LEU A 132 2.88 -4.16 -8.00
CA LEU A 132 4.20 -4.61 -8.49
C LEU A 132 4.27 -4.60 -10.01
N GLN A 133 3.22 -5.02 -10.70
CA GLN A 133 3.13 -4.95 -12.16
C GLN A 133 3.20 -3.51 -12.68
N LEU A 134 2.50 -2.58 -12.05
CA LEU A 134 2.55 -1.16 -12.41
C LEU A 134 3.91 -0.52 -12.16
N MET A 135 4.60 -0.91 -11.08
CA MET A 135 5.96 -0.44 -10.78
C MET A 135 6.96 -1.05 -11.76
N ARG A 136 6.83 -2.33 -12.08
CA ARG A 136 7.63 -3.04 -13.08
C ARG A 136 7.54 -2.42 -14.47
N SER A 137 6.32 -2.02 -14.87
CA SER A 137 6.09 -1.36 -16.18
C SER A 137 6.47 0.13 -16.19
N GLY A 138 6.78 0.74 -15.05
CA GLY A 138 7.04 2.17 -14.93
C GLY A 138 5.78 3.03 -14.91
N THR A 139 4.58 2.46 -14.90
CA THR A 139 3.31 3.19 -14.83
C THR A 139 3.09 3.82 -13.45
N ARG A 140 3.57 3.15 -12.39
CA ARG A 140 3.53 3.65 -11.01
C ARG A 140 4.95 3.86 -10.49
N PRO A 141 5.27 5.01 -9.85
CA PRO A 141 6.56 5.17 -9.19
C PRO A 141 6.68 4.26 -7.97
N HIS A 142 7.89 3.74 -7.74
CA HIS A 142 8.28 3.04 -6.52
C HIS A 142 9.21 3.95 -5.73
N GLY A 143 8.64 4.79 -4.88
CA GLY A 143 9.39 5.83 -4.19
C GLY A 143 10.12 6.76 -5.17
N SER A 144 11.43 6.93 -4.96
CA SER A 144 12.32 7.71 -5.83
C SER A 144 13.05 6.87 -6.89
N ALA A 145 12.74 5.57 -7.00
CA ALA A 145 13.37 4.69 -7.99
C ALA A 145 13.13 5.17 -9.42
N ALA A 146 14.04 4.81 -10.32
CA ALA A 146 13.86 5.01 -11.75
C ALA A 146 12.61 4.29 -12.26
N LYS A 147 12.10 4.71 -13.40
CA LYS A 147 10.93 4.10 -14.04
C LYS A 147 11.35 3.48 -15.38
N PRO A 148 11.12 2.18 -15.61
CA PRO A 148 10.67 1.17 -14.63
C PRO A 148 11.66 0.97 -13.47
N ASP A 149 11.18 0.44 -12.35
CA ASP A 149 12.06 0.17 -11.21
C ASP A 149 13.03 -0.98 -11.54
N PRO A 150 14.35 -0.75 -11.47
CA PRO A 150 15.35 -1.78 -11.79
C PRO A 150 15.24 -3.03 -10.91
N LEU A 151 14.78 -2.90 -9.67
CA LEU A 151 14.59 -4.06 -8.77
C LEU A 151 13.47 -4.99 -9.21
N LEU A 152 12.50 -4.47 -9.93
CA LEU A 152 11.28 -5.18 -10.30
C LEU A 152 11.22 -5.51 -11.80
N ALA A 153 12.06 -4.86 -12.62
CA ALA A 153 11.96 -4.90 -14.09
C ALA A 153 12.00 -6.31 -14.68
N ASP A 154 12.85 -7.18 -14.11
CA ASP A 154 13.08 -8.53 -14.63
C ASP A 154 12.21 -9.62 -13.96
N LEU A 155 11.31 -9.23 -13.04
CA LEU A 155 10.44 -10.20 -12.39
C LEU A 155 9.43 -10.79 -13.36
N SER A 156 9.33 -12.12 -13.39
CA SER A 156 8.25 -12.82 -14.08
C SER A 156 6.90 -12.62 -13.36
N ASN A 157 5.80 -12.91 -14.04
CA ASN A 157 4.47 -12.87 -13.41
C ASN A 157 4.36 -13.85 -12.23
N ALA A 158 4.94 -15.05 -12.36
CA ALA A 158 4.95 -16.05 -11.29
C ALA A 158 5.74 -15.58 -10.07
N GLU A 159 6.86 -14.87 -10.25
CA GLU A 159 7.63 -14.27 -9.16
C GLU A 159 6.84 -13.16 -8.47
N VAL A 160 6.16 -12.29 -9.24
CA VAL A 160 5.30 -11.24 -8.69
C VAL A 160 4.17 -11.84 -7.85
N GLU A 161 3.51 -12.89 -8.32
CA GLU A 161 2.44 -13.59 -7.59
C GLU A 161 2.96 -14.27 -6.32
N SER A 162 4.12 -14.94 -6.39
CA SER A 162 4.76 -15.56 -5.22
C SER A 162 5.15 -14.54 -4.17
N LEU A 163 5.71 -13.41 -4.58
CA LEU A 163 6.05 -12.30 -3.69
C LEU A 163 4.79 -11.73 -3.02
N ALA A 164 3.73 -11.47 -3.79
CA ALA A 164 2.47 -10.95 -3.27
C ALA A 164 1.83 -11.91 -2.25
N ALA A 165 1.85 -13.22 -2.51
CA ALA A 165 1.36 -14.24 -1.58
C ALA A 165 2.16 -14.27 -0.28
N TYR A 166 3.48 -14.18 -0.35
CA TYR A 166 4.34 -14.09 0.83
C TYR A 166 4.02 -12.84 1.67
N LEU A 167 3.96 -11.67 1.03
CA LEU A 167 3.67 -10.40 1.72
C LEU A 167 2.31 -10.41 2.42
N ALA A 168 1.31 -11.01 1.79
CA ALA A 168 -0.03 -11.14 2.36
C ALA A 168 -0.08 -12.08 3.58
N SER A 169 0.83 -13.02 3.71
CA SER A 169 0.92 -13.97 4.83
C SER A 169 1.55 -13.38 6.09
N LEU A 170 2.17 -12.21 6.00
CA LEU A 170 2.82 -11.54 7.12
C LEU A 170 1.82 -10.75 7.97
N HIS A 171 2.14 -10.58 9.28
CA HIS A 171 1.27 -9.90 10.26
C HIS A 171 1.99 -8.79 11.01
#